data_61044828f7169391f57c4e28f1b71a3b
#
_entry.id   61044828f7169391f57c4e28f1b71a3b
#
_cell.length_a   1.000
_cell.length_b   1.000
_cell.length_c   1.000
_cell.angle_alpha   90.00
_cell.angle_beta   90.00
_cell.angle_gamma   90.00
#
_symmetry.space_group_name_H-M   'P 1'
#
loop_
_entity.id
_entity.type
_entity.pdbx_description
1 polymer ?
#
loop_
_entity_poly.entity_id
_entity_poly.type
_entity_poly.pdbx_seq_one_letter_code
_entity_poly.pdbx_strand_id
1 'polypeptide(L)'
;MTAYVKPFVSKEEIDSVFSDGYRQLWNEDEQRRIDADIEKNRKADGVFQLPPSAADREVKVEQISHEFIFGAHIFNYDQLGSDERNRRYKELYGGLFNSATIAFYWKQLELEEGRPRFRAEYRDTAEFWNNCSEPWKEPHWRRPATDPVVEFCLSKGIRLHGHPLVWGNNNWQFPDWLINKLPFDYLLKADLKRNPENGRISDNGLAVPFENMSAEEIAEAVPEYVSMLNVLMAKRIMEIACRYGDKIHSWDVVNESAPDFGKGAMVPGSKVCKSGYGPMPGDYTYRSFKIAESVLPAGAKLNINDFTLSEVYLNQVNDLLERGCKIDIMGAQMHLFNPQICQDIADGKSEVQSPAAVRETMNRISGAKRPLHLSEITITAPGGDRKGEIIQAGITRNLYRLWFSLEPMMGITWWNVVDNCGAPGEPSVSGLFTRNMEPKLVYFALDDLINKEWRTNCLLKADSEGKAAFRGFRGTYRFTWENEKGSQESMTASLS
;
A
#
# COMPACT_ATOMS: atom_id res chain seq x y z
N MET A 1 -19.28 -5.33 16.73
CA MET A 1 -17.88 -4.99 17.00
C MET A 1 -17.76 -4.66 18.47
N THR A 2 -16.86 -5.34 19.20
CA THR A 2 -16.47 -4.89 20.52
C THR A 2 -15.77 -3.56 20.36
N ALA A 3 -16.39 -2.48 20.81
CA ALA A 3 -15.78 -1.16 20.77
C ALA A 3 -14.56 -1.19 21.70
N TYR A 4 -13.36 -1.05 21.14
CA TYR A 4 -12.16 -0.89 21.95
C TYR A 4 -12.21 0.44 22.68
N VAL A 5 -11.83 0.41 23.96
CA VAL A 5 -11.72 1.64 24.76
C VAL A 5 -10.39 2.29 24.40
N LYS A 6 -10.48 3.53 23.89
CA LYS A 6 -9.29 4.34 23.62
C LYS A 6 -8.58 4.66 24.94
N PRO A 7 -7.29 4.32 25.07
CA PRO A 7 -6.53 4.69 26.26
C PRO A 7 -6.46 6.21 26.38
N PHE A 8 -6.63 6.71 27.59
CA PHE A 8 -6.43 8.13 27.86
C PHE A 8 -4.95 8.50 27.74
N VAL A 9 -4.67 9.60 27.06
CA VAL A 9 -3.34 10.21 26.98
C VAL A 9 -3.47 11.63 27.49
N SER A 10 -2.73 11.96 28.55
CA SER A 10 -2.78 13.30 29.11
C SER A 10 -2.00 14.31 28.27
N LYS A 11 -2.31 15.60 28.45
CA LYS A 11 -1.55 16.65 27.78
C LYS A 11 -0.08 16.64 28.22
N GLU A 12 0.18 16.37 29.49
CA GLU A 12 1.52 16.28 30.05
C GLU A 12 2.33 15.13 29.38
N GLU A 13 1.71 13.98 29.13
CA GLU A 13 2.37 12.89 28.38
C GLU A 13 2.74 13.36 26.98
N ILE A 14 1.84 14.01 26.24
CA ILE A 14 2.09 14.52 24.89
C ILE A 14 3.19 15.60 24.95
N ASP A 15 3.13 16.53 25.90
CA ASP A 15 4.11 17.59 26.06
C ASP A 15 5.50 17.08 26.44
N SER A 16 5.56 15.91 27.07
CA SER A 16 6.83 15.28 27.47
C SER A 16 7.57 14.60 26.31
N VAL A 17 6.89 14.29 25.20
CA VAL A 17 7.49 13.54 24.07
C VAL A 17 7.70 14.38 22.82
N PHE A 18 6.98 15.48 22.64
CA PHE A 18 7.14 16.38 21.49
C PHE A 18 7.82 17.69 21.90
N SER A 19 8.92 18.00 21.25
CA SER A 19 9.68 19.24 21.48
C SER A 19 8.97 20.47 20.92
N ASP A 20 9.44 21.65 21.35
CA ASP A 20 8.97 22.92 20.78
C ASP A 20 9.30 23.03 19.28
N GLY A 21 10.44 22.46 18.83
CA GLY A 21 10.80 22.40 17.41
C GLY A 21 9.76 21.63 16.59
N TYR A 22 9.32 20.46 17.06
CA TYR A 22 8.24 19.73 16.41
C TYR A 22 6.94 20.54 16.36
N ARG A 23 6.54 21.17 17.48
CA ARG A 23 5.34 22.00 17.56
C ARG A 23 5.38 23.23 16.65
N GLN A 24 6.58 23.81 16.42
CA GLN A 24 6.75 24.91 15.49
C GLN A 24 6.48 24.50 14.05
N LEU A 25 6.89 23.27 13.65
CA LEU A 25 6.61 22.73 12.31
C LEU A 25 5.12 22.40 12.11
N TRP A 26 4.45 21.92 13.15
CA TRP A 26 3.03 21.52 13.15
C TRP A 26 2.15 22.50 13.93
N ASN A 27 2.45 23.78 13.81
CA ASN A 27 1.76 24.86 14.54
C ASN A 27 0.30 25.05 14.07
N GLU A 28 -0.42 25.93 14.77
CA GLU A 28 -1.83 26.19 14.47
C GLU A 28 -2.07 26.75 13.06
N ASP A 29 -1.13 27.53 12.51
CA ASP A 29 -1.25 28.05 11.15
C ASP A 29 -1.16 26.93 10.10
N GLU A 30 -0.24 25.99 10.29
CA GLU A 30 -0.16 24.80 9.44
C GLU A 30 -1.39 23.91 9.59
N GLN A 31 -1.90 23.73 10.82
CA GLN A 31 -3.13 22.98 11.03
C GLN A 31 -4.33 23.63 10.35
N ARG A 32 -4.48 24.96 10.44
CA ARG A 32 -5.54 25.70 9.73
C ARG A 32 -5.41 25.57 8.20
N ARG A 33 -4.20 25.61 7.68
CA ARG A 33 -3.96 25.40 6.26
C ARG A 33 -4.38 23.99 5.83
N ILE A 34 -3.99 22.97 6.58
CA ILE A 34 -4.39 21.58 6.33
C ILE A 34 -5.92 21.46 6.33
N ASP A 35 -6.61 22.05 7.31
CA ASP A 35 -8.07 22.01 7.39
C ASP A 35 -8.75 22.69 6.19
N ALA A 36 -8.24 23.84 5.77
CA ALA A 36 -8.74 24.54 4.59
C ALA A 36 -8.52 23.72 3.30
N ASP A 37 -7.36 23.08 3.16
CA ASP A 37 -7.05 22.21 2.04
C ASP A 37 -7.93 20.94 2.03
N ILE A 38 -8.20 20.34 3.19
CA ILE A 38 -9.15 19.21 3.32
C ILE A 38 -10.55 19.63 2.90
N GLU A 39 -11.03 20.76 3.41
CA GLU A 39 -12.35 21.29 3.06
C GLU A 39 -12.49 21.52 1.56
N LYS A 40 -11.47 22.06 0.92
CA LYS A 40 -11.43 22.36 -0.50
C LYS A 40 -11.30 21.10 -1.37
N ASN A 41 -10.37 20.21 -1.01
CA ASN A 41 -9.94 19.12 -1.89
C ASN A 41 -10.70 17.81 -1.66
N ARG A 42 -11.34 17.63 -0.48
CA ARG A 42 -11.98 16.36 -0.09
C ARG A 42 -13.48 16.43 0.00
N LYS A 43 -14.08 17.62 0.13
CA LYS A 43 -15.52 17.78 0.17
C LYS A 43 -16.07 18.38 -1.11
N ALA A 44 -17.34 18.11 -1.33
CA ALA A 44 -18.13 18.69 -2.41
C ALA A 44 -19.53 19.06 -1.94
N ASP A 45 -20.17 19.98 -2.65
CA ASP A 45 -21.59 20.27 -2.50
C ASP A 45 -22.39 19.29 -3.36
N GLY A 46 -23.42 18.67 -2.78
CA GLY A 46 -24.30 17.73 -3.47
C GLY A 46 -25.77 18.07 -3.32
N VAL A 47 -26.51 17.91 -4.40
CA VAL A 47 -27.99 17.97 -4.41
C VAL A 47 -28.49 16.64 -4.93
N PHE A 48 -29.29 15.94 -4.13
CA PHE A 48 -29.77 14.61 -4.43
C PHE A 48 -31.29 14.61 -4.58
N GLN A 49 -31.78 14.11 -5.69
CA GLN A 49 -33.21 13.92 -5.92
C GLN A 49 -33.64 12.60 -5.27
N LEU A 50 -34.38 12.70 -4.19
CA LEU A 50 -34.99 11.56 -3.51
C LEU A 50 -36.39 11.27 -4.10
N PRO A 51 -36.95 10.07 -3.85
CA PRO A 51 -38.32 9.76 -4.22
C PRO A 51 -39.33 10.73 -3.61
N PRO A 52 -40.51 10.90 -4.25
CA PRO A 52 -41.55 11.81 -3.75
C PRO A 52 -41.99 11.54 -2.29
N SER A 53 -41.87 10.31 -1.82
CA SER A 53 -42.14 9.93 -0.41
C SER A 53 -41.21 10.60 0.61
N ALA A 54 -40.09 11.18 0.18
CA ALA A 54 -39.18 11.93 1.00
C ALA A 54 -39.47 13.44 1.07
N ALA A 55 -40.40 13.94 0.24
CA ALA A 55 -40.72 15.36 0.21
C ALA A 55 -41.18 15.88 1.57
N ASP A 56 -40.60 17.02 2.00
CA ASP A 56 -40.85 17.63 3.32
C ASP A 56 -40.51 16.75 4.54
N ARG A 57 -39.80 15.63 4.33
CA ARG A 57 -39.41 14.69 5.39
C ARG A 57 -38.03 15.00 5.96
N GLU A 58 -37.82 14.62 7.20
CA GLU A 58 -36.52 14.54 7.82
C GLU A 58 -35.78 13.33 7.22
N VAL A 59 -34.56 13.56 6.73
CA VAL A 59 -33.72 12.58 6.06
C VAL A 59 -32.42 12.43 6.82
N LYS A 60 -32.14 11.22 7.28
CA LYS A 60 -30.83 10.85 7.82
C LYS A 60 -29.89 10.53 6.66
N VAL A 61 -28.77 11.23 6.61
CA VAL A 61 -27.70 11.05 5.62
C VAL A 61 -26.50 10.44 6.29
N GLU A 62 -26.07 9.28 5.82
CA GLU A 62 -24.92 8.53 6.36
C GLU A 62 -23.93 8.19 5.24
N GLN A 63 -22.68 8.61 5.38
CA GLN A 63 -21.62 8.20 4.46
C GLN A 63 -21.28 6.72 4.70
N ILE A 64 -21.53 5.87 3.73
CA ILE A 64 -21.30 4.42 3.82
C ILE A 64 -20.01 3.97 3.16
N SER A 65 -19.45 4.76 2.24
CA SER A 65 -18.10 4.56 1.71
C SER A 65 -17.41 5.89 1.44
N HIS A 66 -16.09 5.90 1.50
CA HIS A 66 -15.26 7.06 1.20
C HIS A 66 -14.64 6.88 -0.20
N GLU A 67 -14.56 7.95 -1.01
CA GLU A 67 -13.86 7.91 -2.30
C GLU A 67 -12.36 7.71 -2.09
N PHE A 68 -11.77 8.45 -1.15
CA PHE A 68 -10.36 8.35 -0.80
C PHE A 68 -10.00 6.96 -0.28
N ILE A 69 -8.82 6.46 -0.65
CA ILE A 69 -8.32 5.15 -0.22
C ILE A 69 -7.66 5.28 1.15
N PHE A 70 -8.21 4.57 2.12
CA PHE A 70 -7.58 4.27 3.40
C PHE A 70 -7.28 2.77 3.40
N GLY A 71 -6.04 2.43 3.05
CA GLY A 71 -5.65 1.04 2.81
C GLY A 71 -4.63 0.52 3.80
N ALA A 72 -4.45 -0.79 3.77
CA ALA A 72 -3.28 -1.46 4.33
C ALA A 72 -2.95 -2.72 3.54
N HIS A 73 -1.71 -3.23 3.67
CA HIS A 73 -1.43 -4.56 3.17
C HIS A 73 -2.17 -5.63 3.99
N ILE A 74 -2.61 -6.72 3.35
CA ILE A 74 -3.33 -7.81 4.00
C ILE A 74 -2.46 -9.09 4.08
N PHE A 75 -1.16 -8.93 4.25
CA PHE A 75 -0.18 -10.01 4.16
C PHE A 75 -0.19 -10.97 5.34
N ASN A 76 -0.83 -10.60 6.44
CA ASN A 76 -0.95 -11.44 7.63
C ASN A 76 -2.28 -12.21 7.70
N TYR A 77 -3.06 -12.23 6.62
CA TYR A 77 -4.34 -12.93 6.57
C TYR A 77 -4.17 -14.42 6.87
N ASP A 78 -4.80 -14.89 7.95
CA ASP A 78 -4.69 -16.25 8.49
C ASP A 78 -3.24 -16.69 8.85
N GLN A 79 -2.35 -15.75 9.19
CA GLN A 79 -0.94 -16.00 9.49
C GLN A 79 -0.51 -15.47 10.88
N LEU A 80 -1.43 -15.33 11.82
CA LEU A 80 -1.12 -14.77 13.14
C LEU A 80 -0.97 -15.81 14.25
N GLY A 81 -0.93 -17.09 13.88
CA GLY A 81 -0.58 -18.18 14.80
C GLY A 81 -1.71 -18.62 15.76
N SER A 82 -2.93 -18.07 15.66
CA SER A 82 -4.11 -18.60 16.34
C SER A 82 -5.40 -18.13 15.66
N ASP A 83 -6.46 -18.92 15.79
CA ASP A 83 -7.78 -18.60 15.22
C ASP A 83 -8.33 -17.28 15.78
N GLU A 84 -8.12 -17.03 17.06
CA GLU A 84 -8.57 -15.80 17.73
C GLU A 84 -7.88 -14.56 17.14
N ARG A 85 -6.54 -14.58 16.97
CA ARG A 85 -5.80 -13.48 16.36
C ARG A 85 -6.21 -13.27 14.90
N ASN A 86 -6.35 -14.34 14.13
CA ASN A 86 -6.80 -14.30 12.74
C ASN A 86 -8.21 -13.73 12.61
N ARG A 87 -9.14 -14.10 13.50
CA ARG A 87 -10.49 -13.56 13.55
C ARG A 87 -10.47 -12.06 13.87
N ARG A 88 -9.74 -11.64 14.91
CA ARG A 88 -9.59 -10.22 15.29
C ARG A 88 -8.96 -9.39 14.18
N TYR A 89 -7.94 -9.91 13.50
CA TYR A 89 -7.33 -9.24 12.37
C TYR A 89 -8.35 -8.93 11.26
N LYS A 90 -9.18 -9.92 10.90
CA LYS A 90 -10.23 -9.75 9.89
C LYS A 90 -11.30 -8.73 10.31
N GLU A 91 -11.70 -8.74 11.58
CA GLU A 91 -12.70 -7.80 12.12
C GLU A 91 -12.17 -6.36 12.13
N LEU A 92 -10.96 -6.16 12.63
CA LEU A 92 -10.35 -4.84 12.74
C LEU A 92 -9.98 -4.27 11.36
N TYR A 93 -9.49 -5.12 10.46
CA TYR A 93 -9.15 -4.72 9.10
C TYR A 93 -10.38 -4.15 8.40
N GLY A 94 -11.47 -4.90 8.37
CA GLY A 94 -12.73 -4.45 7.76
C GLY A 94 -13.39 -3.25 8.45
N GLY A 95 -13.00 -2.92 9.70
CA GLY A 95 -13.51 -1.76 10.45
C GLY A 95 -12.78 -0.45 10.21
N LEU A 96 -11.53 -0.50 9.75
CA LEU A 96 -10.69 0.69 9.55
C LEU A 96 -10.40 0.97 8.08
N PHE A 97 -10.11 -0.07 7.29
CA PHE A 97 -9.63 0.08 5.92
C PHE A 97 -10.70 -0.20 4.88
N ASN A 98 -10.70 0.59 3.80
CA ASN A 98 -11.57 0.41 2.64
C ASN A 98 -10.83 -0.13 1.41
N SER A 99 -9.53 -0.43 1.55
CA SER A 99 -8.69 -1.01 0.51
C SER A 99 -7.65 -1.95 1.09
N ALA A 100 -7.29 -2.98 0.33
CA ALA A 100 -6.30 -3.99 0.70
C ALA A 100 -5.26 -4.18 -0.40
N THR A 101 -3.97 -4.11 -0.05
CA THR A 101 -2.87 -4.50 -0.93
C THR A 101 -2.60 -5.98 -0.78
N ILE A 102 -2.75 -6.73 -1.87
CA ILE A 102 -2.58 -8.18 -1.95
C ILE A 102 -1.20 -8.51 -2.49
N ALA A 103 -0.49 -9.42 -1.82
CA ALA A 103 0.86 -9.83 -2.20
C ALA A 103 0.87 -10.75 -3.41
N PHE A 104 1.56 -10.30 -4.46
CA PHE A 104 1.87 -11.09 -5.64
C PHE A 104 3.39 -11.26 -5.84
N TYR A 105 4.17 -11.23 -4.77
CA TYR A 105 5.61 -11.48 -4.85
C TYR A 105 5.88 -12.86 -5.46
N TRP A 106 6.63 -12.90 -6.55
CA TRP A 106 6.82 -14.13 -7.32
C TRP A 106 7.42 -15.25 -6.48
N LYS A 107 8.42 -14.91 -5.66
CA LYS A 107 9.12 -15.87 -4.80
C LYS A 107 8.19 -16.63 -3.86
N GLN A 108 7.22 -15.93 -3.24
CA GLN A 108 6.28 -16.55 -2.32
C GLN A 108 5.02 -17.09 -3.03
N LEU A 109 4.70 -16.56 -4.20
CA LEU A 109 3.56 -17.02 -4.97
C LEU A 109 3.84 -18.34 -5.69
N GLU A 110 5.08 -18.57 -6.16
CA GLU A 110 5.45 -19.73 -6.98
C GLU A 110 6.73 -20.37 -6.42
N LEU A 111 6.59 -21.13 -5.32
CA LEU A 111 7.69 -21.85 -4.68
C LEU A 111 8.24 -22.97 -5.56
N GLU A 112 7.38 -23.59 -6.38
CA GLU A 112 7.70 -24.61 -7.34
C GLU A 112 7.30 -24.14 -8.74
N GLU A 113 8.17 -24.35 -9.72
CA GLU A 113 7.94 -23.92 -11.11
C GLU A 113 6.61 -24.43 -11.67
N GLY A 114 5.79 -23.54 -12.21
CA GLY A 114 4.50 -23.88 -12.81
C GLY A 114 3.38 -24.16 -11.80
N ARG A 115 3.61 -23.92 -10.49
CA ARG A 115 2.61 -24.15 -9.43
C ARG A 115 2.36 -22.90 -8.58
N PRO A 116 1.77 -21.83 -9.14
CA PRO A 116 1.48 -20.63 -8.40
C PRO A 116 0.41 -20.88 -7.30
N ARG A 117 0.67 -20.34 -6.12
CA ARG A 117 -0.13 -20.55 -4.90
C ARG A 117 -1.38 -19.64 -4.88
N PHE A 118 -2.24 -19.76 -5.87
CA PHE A 118 -3.48 -18.99 -5.92
C PHE A 118 -4.55 -19.53 -4.98
N ARG A 119 -4.71 -20.86 -4.92
CA ARG A 119 -5.86 -21.55 -4.31
C ARG A 119 -5.74 -21.73 -2.81
N ALA A 120 -6.88 -21.95 -2.16
CA ALA A 120 -6.98 -22.16 -0.72
C ALA A 120 -6.19 -23.38 -0.21
N GLU A 121 -6.02 -24.42 -1.03
CA GLU A 121 -5.23 -25.61 -0.69
C GLU A 121 -3.75 -25.32 -0.47
N TYR A 122 -3.27 -24.21 -1.00
CA TYR A 122 -1.94 -23.66 -0.75
C TYR A 122 -1.92 -22.65 0.41
N ARG A 123 -3.01 -22.50 1.15
CA ARG A 123 -2.93 -21.90 2.48
C ARG A 123 -1.94 -22.74 3.25
N ASP A 124 -0.83 -22.12 3.57
CA ASP A 124 0.09 -22.74 4.50
C ASP A 124 -0.70 -23.04 5.73
N THR A 125 -0.80 -24.29 6.01
CA THR A 125 -1.81 -24.87 6.87
C THR A 125 -1.99 -24.04 8.12
N ALA A 126 -3.21 -23.76 8.52
CA ALA A 126 -3.51 -23.13 9.80
C ALA A 126 -2.72 -23.80 10.94
N GLU A 127 -2.49 -25.12 10.83
CA GLU A 127 -1.67 -25.90 11.74
C GLU A 127 -0.22 -25.39 11.82
N PHE A 128 0.45 -25.15 10.68
CA PHE A 128 1.81 -24.61 10.68
C PHE A 128 1.88 -23.24 11.36
N TRP A 129 1.00 -22.32 11.00
CA TRP A 129 1.02 -20.97 11.54
C TRP A 129 0.53 -20.91 12.99
N ASN A 130 -0.40 -21.78 13.39
CA ASN A 130 -0.85 -21.88 14.78
C ASN A 130 0.28 -22.39 15.71
N ASN A 131 1.20 -23.20 15.18
CA ASN A 131 2.35 -23.70 15.90
C ASN A 131 3.59 -22.81 15.76
N CYS A 132 3.59 -21.82 14.87
CA CYS A 132 4.70 -20.91 14.66
C CYS A 132 4.56 -19.69 15.57
N SER A 133 5.34 -19.64 16.65
CA SER A 133 5.32 -18.52 17.62
C SER A 133 5.91 -17.22 17.04
N GLU A 134 6.83 -17.33 16.08
CA GLU A 134 7.57 -16.23 15.48
C GLU A 134 7.55 -16.33 13.94
N PRO A 135 6.40 -16.03 13.29
CA PRO A 135 6.24 -16.21 11.85
C PRO A 135 7.28 -15.44 11.01
N TRP A 136 7.78 -14.31 11.51
CA TRP A 136 8.81 -13.49 10.87
C TRP A 136 10.20 -14.15 10.85
N LYS A 137 10.44 -15.14 11.70
CA LYS A 137 11.68 -15.94 11.69
C LYS A 137 11.61 -17.12 10.73
N GLU A 138 10.45 -17.34 10.11
CA GLU A 138 10.30 -18.37 9.09
C GLU A 138 11.28 -18.11 7.94
N PRO A 139 12.12 -19.07 7.54
CA PRO A 139 13.15 -18.88 6.52
C PRO A 139 12.60 -18.44 5.17
N HIS A 140 11.36 -18.82 4.89
CA HIS A 140 10.61 -18.38 3.73
C HIS A 140 9.39 -17.62 4.23
N TRP A 141 9.53 -16.31 4.44
CA TRP A 141 8.38 -15.48 4.75
C TRP A 141 7.26 -15.79 3.76
N ARG A 142 6.27 -16.53 4.24
CA ARG A 142 5.18 -17.00 3.41
C ARG A 142 4.07 -15.96 3.40
N ARG A 143 3.62 -15.60 2.22
CA ARG A 143 2.42 -14.79 2.05
C ARG A 143 1.21 -15.72 1.93
N PRO A 144 -0.01 -15.28 2.30
CA PRO A 144 -1.19 -16.11 2.13
C PRO A 144 -1.43 -16.43 0.65
N ALA A 145 -2.06 -17.56 0.37
CA ALA A 145 -2.62 -17.83 -0.95
C ALA A 145 -3.60 -16.72 -1.34
N THR A 146 -3.62 -16.32 -2.61
CA THR A 146 -4.29 -15.09 -3.01
C THR A 146 -5.81 -15.21 -3.11
N ASP A 147 -6.35 -16.38 -3.53
CA ASP A 147 -7.82 -16.57 -3.65
C ASP A 147 -8.58 -16.29 -2.34
N PRO A 148 -8.21 -16.89 -1.18
CA PRO A 148 -8.93 -16.65 0.08
C PRO A 148 -8.91 -15.18 0.50
N VAL A 149 -7.82 -14.48 0.21
CA VAL A 149 -7.69 -13.05 0.51
C VAL A 149 -8.61 -12.21 -0.38
N VAL A 150 -8.62 -12.51 -1.69
CA VAL A 150 -9.51 -11.86 -2.66
C VAL A 150 -10.98 -12.07 -2.29
N GLU A 151 -11.38 -13.31 -2.01
CA GLU A 151 -12.74 -13.65 -1.61
C GLU A 151 -13.17 -12.92 -0.32
N PHE A 152 -12.30 -12.90 0.68
CA PHE A 152 -12.55 -12.16 1.91
C PHE A 152 -12.78 -10.67 1.64
N CYS A 153 -11.89 -10.02 0.91
CA CYS A 153 -12.00 -8.59 0.62
C CYS A 153 -13.27 -8.26 -0.17
N LEU A 154 -13.59 -9.05 -1.21
CA LEU A 154 -14.82 -8.87 -1.98
C LEU A 154 -16.06 -9.04 -1.10
N SER A 155 -16.08 -10.04 -0.19
CA SER A 155 -17.19 -10.26 0.73
C SER A 155 -17.43 -9.10 1.71
N LYS A 156 -16.41 -8.26 1.92
CA LYS A 156 -16.45 -7.08 2.82
C LYS A 156 -16.58 -5.76 2.07
N GLY A 157 -16.62 -5.78 0.73
CA GLY A 157 -16.63 -4.56 -0.07
C GLY A 157 -15.31 -3.76 0.02
N ILE A 158 -14.20 -4.42 0.37
CA ILE A 158 -12.86 -3.84 0.43
C ILE A 158 -12.30 -3.79 -0.99
N ARG A 159 -11.82 -2.62 -1.43
CA ARG A 159 -11.16 -2.45 -2.71
C ARG A 159 -9.86 -3.23 -2.76
N LEU A 160 -9.55 -3.81 -3.92
CA LEU A 160 -8.38 -4.67 -4.09
C LEU A 160 -7.30 -3.95 -4.90
N HIS A 161 -6.06 -4.08 -4.43
CA HIS A 161 -4.86 -3.61 -5.10
C HIS A 161 -3.83 -4.73 -5.16
N GLY A 162 -3.40 -5.12 -6.36
CA GLY A 162 -2.41 -6.17 -6.57
C GLY A 162 -0.98 -5.62 -6.59
N HIS A 163 -0.08 -6.19 -5.78
CA HIS A 163 1.29 -5.70 -5.60
C HIS A 163 2.32 -6.83 -5.47
N PRO A 164 3.43 -6.79 -6.20
CA PRO A 164 3.61 -6.21 -7.53
C PRO A 164 3.53 -7.29 -8.62
N LEU A 165 3.27 -6.89 -9.87
CA LEU A 165 3.43 -7.82 -11.00
C LEU A 165 4.91 -8.05 -11.30
N VAL A 166 5.72 -6.99 -11.33
CA VAL A 166 7.15 -7.04 -11.60
C VAL A 166 7.93 -6.22 -10.57
N TRP A 167 9.00 -6.81 -10.07
CA TRP A 167 9.97 -6.16 -9.21
C TRP A 167 11.35 -6.79 -9.45
N GLY A 168 12.37 -5.98 -9.70
CA GLY A 168 13.72 -6.46 -9.99
C GLY A 168 14.48 -7.07 -8.82
N ASN A 169 13.88 -7.13 -7.63
CA ASN A 169 14.52 -7.57 -6.41
C ASN A 169 14.64 -9.10 -6.36
N ASN A 170 15.86 -9.62 -6.41
CA ASN A 170 16.11 -11.06 -6.42
C ASN A 170 15.75 -11.77 -5.12
N ASN A 171 15.85 -11.09 -3.96
CA ASN A 171 15.55 -11.71 -2.67
C ASN A 171 14.07 -11.90 -2.43
N TRP A 172 13.27 -10.92 -2.83
CA TRP A 172 11.86 -10.86 -2.52
C TRP A 172 10.97 -11.24 -3.68
N GLN A 173 11.49 -11.15 -4.94
CA GLN A 173 10.69 -11.34 -6.12
C GLN A 173 11.03 -12.63 -6.87
N PHE A 174 12.30 -12.98 -7.06
CA PHE A 174 12.66 -14.15 -7.86
C PHE A 174 12.63 -15.44 -7.03
N PRO A 175 11.87 -16.46 -7.46
CA PRO A 175 11.86 -17.76 -6.79
C PRO A 175 13.20 -18.48 -6.94
N ASP A 176 13.54 -19.30 -5.96
CA ASP A 176 14.83 -20.00 -5.91
C ASP A 176 15.04 -20.94 -7.12
N TRP A 177 13.95 -21.56 -7.62
CA TRP A 177 14.01 -22.39 -8.81
C TRP A 177 14.43 -21.61 -10.08
N LEU A 178 14.05 -20.34 -10.18
CA LEU A 178 14.44 -19.47 -11.29
C LEU A 178 15.91 -19.08 -11.20
N ILE A 179 16.37 -18.74 -10.01
CA ILE A 179 17.77 -18.41 -9.74
C ILE A 179 18.68 -19.61 -10.04
N ASN A 180 18.25 -20.80 -9.66
CA ASN A 180 19.00 -22.04 -9.90
C ASN A 180 19.11 -22.42 -11.39
N LYS A 181 18.39 -21.74 -12.28
CA LYS A 181 18.56 -21.90 -13.76
C LYS A 181 19.75 -21.10 -14.32
N LEU A 182 20.37 -20.23 -13.53
CA LEU A 182 21.64 -19.62 -13.92
C LEU A 182 22.72 -20.68 -14.03
N PRO A 183 23.65 -20.57 -15.00
CA PRO A 183 24.77 -21.50 -15.13
C PRO A 183 25.56 -21.61 -13.83
N PHE A 184 25.92 -22.83 -13.45
CA PHE A 184 26.58 -23.13 -12.17
C PHE A 184 27.87 -22.34 -11.96
N ASP A 185 28.64 -22.06 -13.04
CA ASP A 185 29.85 -21.24 -12.97
C ASP A 185 29.57 -19.79 -12.51
N TYR A 186 28.39 -19.24 -12.85
CA TYR A 186 27.95 -17.93 -12.37
C TYR A 186 27.53 -17.98 -10.91
N LEU A 187 26.85 -19.05 -10.49
CA LEU A 187 26.48 -19.28 -9.11
C LEU A 187 27.69 -19.48 -8.20
N LEU A 188 28.77 -20.13 -8.68
CA LEU A 188 30.00 -20.29 -7.92
C LEU A 188 30.85 -19.02 -7.83
N LYS A 189 30.94 -18.25 -8.92
CA LYS A 189 31.70 -16.99 -8.95
C LYS A 189 31.07 -15.89 -8.10
N ALA A 190 29.77 -15.98 -7.91
CA ALA A 190 29.02 -15.10 -7.03
C ALA A 190 29.25 -15.50 -5.60
N ASP A 191 30.26 -15.74 -4.98
CA ASP A 191 30.44 -16.04 -3.55
C ASP A 191 29.08 -16.00 -2.80
N LEU A 192 28.17 -16.88 -3.25
CA LEU A 192 26.79 -16.95 -2.82
C LEU A 192 26.84 -17.40 -1.36
N LYS A 193 27.02 -16.45 -0.45
CA LYS A 193 26.83 -16.67 0.97
C LYS A 193 25.36 -17.03 1.17
N ARG A 194 25.07 -18.31 0.93
CA ARG A 194 23.84 -18.89 1.45
C ARG A 194 23.90 -18.64 2.94
N ASN A 195 22.96 -17.88 3.43
CA ASN A 195 22.80 -17.79 4.88
C ASN A 195 22.66 -19.23 5.39
N PRO A 196 23.60 -19.73 6.21
CA PRO A 196 23.61 -21.13 6.66
C PRO A 196 22.31 -21.48 7.43
N GLU A 197 21.60 -20.50 8.01
CA GLU A 197 20.39 -20.72 8.79
C GLU A 197 19.13 -20.89 7.92
N ASN A 198 19.07 -20.37 6.71
CA ASN A 198 17.85 -20.38 5.91
C ASN A 198 18.03 -20.67 4.42
N GLY A 199 19.23 -20.99 3.97
CA GLY A 199 19.52 -21.29 2.57
C GLY A 199 19.32 -20.14 1.61
N ARG A 200 19.04 -18.92 2.07
CA ARG A 200 18.81 -17.74 1.23
C ARG A 200 20.12 -17.26 0.63
N ILE A 201 20.03 -16.86 -0.61
CA ILE A 201 21.08 -16.13 -1.30
C ILE A 201 21.06 -14.71 -0.72
N SER A 202 22.22 -14.19 -0.31
CA SER A 202 22.32 -12.81 0.22
C SER A 202 21.86 -11.79 -0.82
N ASP A 203 21.44 -10.62 -0.37
CA ASP A 203 20.94 -9.54 -1.21
C ASP A 203 21.82 -9.20 -2.42
N ASN A 204 23.11 -9.40 -2.30
CA ASN A 204 24.10 -9.12 -3.34
C ASN A 204 24.49 -10.37 -4.15
N GLY A 205 24.00 -11.57 -3.81
CA GLY A 205 24.50 -12.81 -4.34
C GLY A 205 24.33 -13.00 -5.83
N LEU A 206 23.28 -12.41 -6.45
CA LEU A 206 23.06 -12.49 -7.90
C LEU A 206 23.57 -11.27 -8.66
N ALA A 207 23.74 -10.12 -8.00
CA ALA A 207 24.29 -8.94 -8.65
C ALA A 207 25.81 -9.06 -8.84
N VAL A 208 26.52 -9.69 -7.89
CA VAL A 208 27.98 -9.79 -7.87
C VAL A 208 28.59 -10.38 -9.14
N PRO A 209 28.09 -11.49 -9.73
CA PRO A 209 28.67 -12.03 -10.97
C PRO A 209 28.60 -11.07 -12.15
N PHE A 210 27.60 -10.17 -12.12
CA PHE A 210 27.32 -9.26 -13.21
C PHE A 210 27.78 -7.82 -12.92
N GLU A 211 28.32 -7.56 -11.72
CA GLU A 211 28.65 -6.21 -11.27
C GLU A 211 29.57 -5.45 -12.22
N ASN A 212 30.58 -6.12 -12.74
CA ASN A 212 31.58 -5.54 -13.64
C ASN A 212 31.31 -5.80 -15.13
N MET A 213 30.17 -6.43 -15.49
CA MET A 213 29.80 -6.73 -16.86
C MET A 213 28.87 -5.65 -17.42
N SER A 214 28.99 -5.32 -18.69
CA SER A 214 28.00 -4.54 -19.42
C SER A 214 26.73 -5.35 -19.65
N ALA A 215 25.64 -4.69 -20.05
CA ALA A 215 24.39 -5.37 -20.41
C ALA A 215 24.58 -6.33 -21.58
N GLU A 216 25.41 -5.94 -22.56
CA GLU A 216 25.76 -6.75 -23.72
C GLU A 216 26.56 -8.00 -23.31
N GLU A 217 27.57 -7.85 -22.47
CA GLU A 217 28.36 -8.97 -21.93
C GLU A 217 27.50 -9.95 -21.15
N ILE A 218 26.53 -9.46 -20.36
CA ILE A 218 25.55 -10.31 -19.64
C ILE A 218 24.69 -11.07 -20.67
N ALA A 219 24.19 -10.37 -21.69
CA ALA A 219 23.34 -10.97 -22.71
C ALA A 219 24.07 -12.07 -23.53
N GLU A 220 25.39 -11.91 -23.76
CA GLU A 220 26.23 -12.90 -24.40
C GLU A 220 26.58 -14.05 -23.46
N ALA A 221 26.81 -13.78 -22.19
CA ALA A 221 27.21 -14.78 -21.21
C ALA A 221 26.08 -15.74 -20.82
N VAL A 222 24.85 -15.25 -20.74
CA VAL A 222 23.66 -16.01 -20.27
C VAL A 222 22.44 -15.79 -21.20
N PRO A 223 22.57 -15.99 -22.52
CA PRO A 223 21.53 -15.65 -23.48
C PRO A 223 20.25 -16.48 -23.28
N GLU A 224 20.38 -17.75 -22.91
CA GLU A 224 19.24 -18.65 -22.68
C GLU A 224 18.47 -18.22 -21.42
N TYR A 225 19.17 -17.85 -20.34
CA TYR A 225 18.55 -17.35 -19.10
C TYR A 225 17.77 -16.05 -19.34
N VAL A 226 18.37 -15.10 -20.05
CA VAL A 226 17.72 -13.81 -20.37
C VAL A 226 16.46 -14.02 -21.22
N SER A 227 16.55 -14.90 -22.25
CA SER A 227 15.41 -15.24 -23.10
C SER A 227 14.29 -15.91 -22.31
N MET A 228 14.63 -16.89 -21.47
CA MET A 228 13.69 -17.58 -20.59
C MET A 228 13.03 -16.63 -19.60
N LEU A 229 13.81 -15.76 -18.93
CA LEU A 229 13.30 -14.79 -17.97
C LEU A 229 12.26 -13.85 -18.60
N ASN A 230 12.52 -13.38 -19.81
CA ASN A 230 11.59 -12.55 -20.57
C ASN A 230 10.25 -13.26 -20.82
N VAL A 231 10.28 -14.54 -21.18
CA VAL A 231 9.08 -15.36 -21.42
C VAL A 231 8.33 -15.62 -20.11
N LEU A 232 9.04 -15.98 -19.05
CA LEU A 232 8.44 -16.30 -17.75
C LEU A 232 7.79 -15.08 -17.10
N MET A 233 8.40 -13.90 -17.22
CA MET A 233 7.80 -12.65 -16.73
C MET A 233 6.50 -12.33 -17.48
N ALA A 234 6.49 -12.46 -18.80
CA ALA A 234 5.28 -12.26 -19.60
C ALA A 234 4.19 -13.26 -19.22
N LYS A 235 4.53 -14.55 -19.12
CA LYS A 235 3.62 -15.62 -18.68
C LYS A 235 3.00 -15.31 -17.31
N ARG A 236 3.83 -14.92 -16.35
CA ARG A 236 3.40 -14.55 -15.00
C ARG A 236 2.34 -13.43 -15.02
N ILE A 237 2.61 -12.34 -15.74
CA ILE A 237 1.65 -11.23 -15.85
C ILE A 237 0.32 -11.72 -16.44
N MET A 238 0.38 -12.53 -17.51
CA MET A 238 -0.80 -13.09 -18.16
C MET A 238 -1.60 -14.03 -17.25
N GLU A 239 -0.93 -14.92 -16.50
CA GLU A 239 -1.59 -15.85 -15.58
C GLU A 239 -2.31 -15.13 -14.44
N ILE A 240 -1.67 -14.10 -13.85
CA ILE A 240 -2.27 -13.28 -12.80
C ILE A 240 -3.45 -12.48 -13.38
N ALA A 241 -3.28 -11.85 -14.53
CA ALA A 241 -4.34 -11.08 -15.18
C ALA A 241 -5.54 -11.95 -15.56
N CYS A 242 -5.30 -13.15 -16.10
CA CYS A 242 -6.36 -14.10 -16.44
C CYS A 242 -7.19 -14.52 -15.22
N ARG A 243 -6.56 -14.66 -14.05
CA ARG A 243 -7.24 -15.10 -12.83
C ARG A 243 -7.96 -13.98 -12.08
N TYR A 244 -7.39 -12.78 -12.07
CA TYR A 244 -7.83 -11.71 -11.18
C TYR A 244 -8.21 -10.41 -11.90
N GLY A 245 -8.04 -10.31 -13.20
CA GLY A 245 -8.28 -9.06 -13.92
C GLY A 245 -9.71 -8.53 -13.80
N ASP A 246 -10.68 -9.41 -13.62
CA ASP A 246 -12.09 -9.07 -13.39
C ASP A 246 -12.41 -8.73 -11.91
N LYS A 247 -11.50 -8.99 -10.98
CA LYS A 247 -11.69 -8.83 -9.54
C LYS A 247 -10.84 -7.71 -8.95
N ILE A 248 -9.60 -7.59 -9.41
CA ILE A 248 -8.63 -6.60 -8.94
C ILE A 248 -8.49 -5.51 -10.00
N HIS A 249 -8.95 -4.31 -9.66
CA HIS A 249 -9.03 -3.20 -10.61
C HIS A 249 -7.87 -2.19 -10.50
N SER A 250 -6.86 -2.47 -9.68
CA SER A 250 -5.68 -1.64 -9.50
C SER A 250 -4.45 -2.52 -9.29
N TRP A 251 -3.35 -2.24 -10.01
CA TRP A 251 -2.14 -3.06 -10.03
C TRP A 251 -0.88 -2.22 -10.04
N ASP A 252 0.05 -2.51 -9.13
CA ASP A 252 1.44 -2.09 -9.30
C ASP A 252 2.08 -2.98 -10.36
N VAL A 253 2.17 -2.46 -11.59
CA VAL A 253 2.77 -3.19 -12.71
C VAL A 253 4.26 -3.38 -12.48
N VAL A 254 4.93 -2.32 -12.03
CA VAL A 254 6.35 -2.34 -11.70
C VAL A 254 6.58 -1.64 -10.35
N ASN A 255 7.44 -2.26 -9.55
CA ASN A 255 7.88 -1.77 -8.25
C ASN A 255 9.36 -1.41 -8.26
N GLU A 256 9.72 -0.25 -7.70
CA GLU A 256 11.09 0.19 -7.37
C GLU A 256 12.08 0.14 -8.55
N SER A 257 11.71 0.72 -9.66
CA SER A 257 12.53 0.71 -10.89
C SER A 257 13.21 2.05 -11.21
N ALA A 258 12.88 3.13 -10.51
CA ALA A 258 13.50 4.43 -10.74
C ALA A 258 15.03 4.42 -10.55
N PRO A 259 15.61 3.69 -9.56
CA PRO A 259 17.06 3.58 -9.46
C PRO A 259 17.73 3.01 -10.70
N ASP A 260 17.11 2.00 -11.34
CA ASP A 260 17.64 1.41 -12.58
C ASP A 260 17.51 2.38 -13.75
N PHE A 261 16.39 3.07 -13.86
CA PHE A 261 16.20 4.14 -14.84
C PHE A 261 17.25 5.24 -14.69
N GLY A 262 17.48 5.72 -13.47
CA GLY A 262 18.47 6.75 -13.16
C GLY A 262 19.90 6.37 -13.50
N LYS A 263 20.23 5.07 -13.51
CA LYS A 263 21.52 4.54 -13.94
C LYS A 263 21.62 4.31 -15.45
N GLY A 264 20.58 4.66 -16.23
CA GLY A 264 20.53 4.45 -17.66
C GLY A 264 20.39 2.96 -18.07
N ALA A 265 19.89 2.11 -17.18
CA ALA A 265 19.75 0.68 -17.44
C ALA A 265 18.54 0.34 -18.34
N MET A 266 17.57 1.26 -18.49
CA MET A 266 16.35 1.06 -19.29
C MET A 266 16.54 1.48 -20.76
N VAL A 267 17.36 0.75 -21.50
CA VAL A 267 17.65 1.08 -22.90
C VAL A 267 16.60 0.45 -23.83
N PRO A 268 15.85 1.27 -24.61
CA PRO A 268 14.89 0.73 -25.58
C PRO A 268 15.56 -0.22 -26.57
N GLY A 269 14.93 -1.39 -26.79
CA GLY A 269 15.46 -2.42 -27.70
C GLY A 269 16.57 -3.31 -27.12
N SER A 270 17.11 -3.00 -25.97
CA SER A 270 18.07 -3.86 -25.27
C SER A 270 17.46 -5.23 -24.95
N LYS A 271 18.28 -6.29 -25.02
CA LYS A 271 17.86 -7.66 -24.64
C LYS A 271 17.85 -7.86 -23.13
N VAL A 272 18.76 -7.20 -22.42
CA VAL A 272 18.92 -7.32 -20.98
C VAL A 272 19.08 -5.93 -20.35
N CYS A 273 18.54 -5.77 -19.15
CA CYS A 273 18.77 -4.64 -18.27
C CYS A 273 19.65 -5.09 -17.11
N LYS A 274 20.74 -4.38 -16.87
CA LYS A 274 21.55 -4.56 -15.67
C LYS A 274 20.91 -3.81 -14.51
N SER A 275 19.95 -4.47 -13.85
CA SER A 275 19.32 -3.95 -12.65
C SER A 275 20.29 -3.91 -11.48
N GLY A 276 20.05 -3.02 -10.51
CA GLY A 276 20.75 -3.02 -9.21
C GLY A 276 20.61 -4.34 -8.44
N TYR A 277 19.63 -5.16 -8.79
CA TYR A 277 19.33 -6.45 -8.17
C TYR A 277 19.75 -7.67 -9.03
N GLY A 278 20.27 -7.47 -10.23
CA GLY A 278 20.67 -8.53 -11.15
C GLY A 278 20.17 -8.32 -12.58
N PRO A 279 20.30 -9.31 -13.47
CA PRO A 279 19.81 -9.21 -14.84
C PRO A 279 18.29 -9.26 -14.89
N MET A 280 17.72 -8.32 -15.64
CA MET A 280 16.30 -8.23 -15.96
C MET A 280 16.13 -8.23 -17.50
N PRO A 281 14.95 -8.57 -18.04
CA PRO A 281 14.69 -8.36 -19.47
C PRO A 281 14.94 -6.90 -19.86
N GLY A 282 15.51 -6.67 -21.04
CA GLY A 282 15.82 -5.33 -21.51
C GLY A 282 14.58 -4.45 -21.54
N ASP A 283 14.70 -3.20 -21.05
CA ASP A 283 13.60 -2.23 -20.96
C ASP A 283 12.35 -2.83 -20.26
N TYR A 284 12.59 -3.56 -19.19
CA TYR A 284 11.55 -4.39 -18.55
C TYR A 284 10.35 -3.61 -18.04
N THR A 285 10.51 -2.34 -17.67
CA THR A 285 9.40 -1.50 -17.21
C THR A 285 8.42 -1.23 -18.34
N TYR A 286 8.89 -0.73 -19.48
CA TYR A 286 8.07 -0.52 -20.67
C TYR A 286 7.36 -1.80 -21.12
N ARG A 287 8.11 -2.90 -21.22
CA ARG A 287 7.57 -4.20 -21.62
C ARG A 287 6.47 -4.69 -20.67
N SER A 288 6.68 -4.56 -19.36
CA SER A 288 5.70 -4.98 -18.36
C SER A 288 4.41 -4.19 -18.47
N PHE A 289 4.49 -2.86 -18.65
CA PHE A 289 3.30 -2.03 -18.88
C PHE A 289 2.56 -2.41 -20.16
N LYS A 290 3.27 -2.63 -21.28
CA LYS A 290 2.63 -3.03 -22.54
C LYS A 290 1.97 -4.41 -22.47
N ILE A 291 2.56 -5.36 -21.75
CA ILE A 291 1.93 -6.66 -21.50
C ILE A 291 0.71 -6.49 -20.60
N ALA A 292 0.83 -5.81 -19.45
CA ALA A 292 -0.28 -5.59 -18.52
C ALA A 292 -1.47 -4.89 -19.21
N GLU A 293 -1.20 -3.84 -20.01
CA GLU A 293 -2.20 -3.13 -20.79
C GLU A 293 -2.94 -4.04 -21.79
N SER A 294 -2.23 -5.01 -22.37
CA SER A 294 -2.81 -5.91 -23.37
C SER A 294 -3.68 -7.03 -22.79
N VAL A 295 -3.46 -7.39 -21.50
CA VAL A 295 -4.11 -8.56 -20.87
C VAL A 295 -5.08 -8.21 -19.75
N LEU A 296 -4.95 -7.04 -19.13
CA LEU A 296 -5.88 -6.58 -18.10
C LEU A 296 -7.06 -5.84 -18.73
N PRO A 297 -8.24 -5.83 -18.10
CA PRO A 297 -9.38 -5.07 -18.58
C PRO A 297 -9.05 -3.58 -18.75
N ALA A 298 -9.62 -2.94 -19.77
CA ALA A 298 -9.36 -1.53 -20.09
C ALA A 298 -9.60 -0.58 -18.90
N GLY A 299 -10.53 -0.92 -18.00
CA GLY A 299 -10.84 -0.17 -16.79
C GLY A 299 -9.85 -0.37 -15.64
N ALA A 300 -8.97 -1.38 -15.70
CA ALA A 300 -7.98 -1.61 -14.67
C ALA A 300 -7.00 -0.44 -14.58
N LYS A 301 -6.65 -0.03 -13.37
CA LYS A 301 -5.67 1.01 -13.08
C LYS A 301 -4.28 0.39 -13.04
N LEU A 302 -3.39 0.91 -13.88
CA LEU A 302 -2.01 0.47 -13.98
C LEU A 302 -1.11 1.49 -13.28
N ASN A 303 -0.42 1.05 -12.24
CA ASN A 303 0.37 1.91 -11.37
C ASN A 303 1.85 1.57 -11.52
N ILE A 304 2.68 2.56 -11.27
CA ILE A 304 4.12 2.41 -10.99
C ILE A 304 4.34 2.81 -9.53
N ASN A 305 5.19 2.10 -8.80
CA ASN A 305 5.43 2.32 -7.38
C ASN A 305 6.92 2.43 -7.07
N ASP A 306 7.34 3.42 -6.28
CA ASP A 306 8.75 3.62 -5.95
C ASP A 306 8.95 4.36 -4.62
N PHE A 307 10.14 4.13 -4.00
CA PHE A 307 10.62 4.90 -2.86
C PHE A 307 11.52 6.07 -3.26
N THR A 308 12.02 6.08 -4.51
CA THR A 308 12.87 7.14 -5.06
C THR A 308 12.01 8.31 -5.54
N LEU A 309 11.49 9.12 -4.63
CA LEU A 309 10.54 10.20 -4.94
C LEU A 309 11.24 11.48 -5.41
N SER A 310 12.17 11.34 -6.37
CA SER A 310 12.98 12.42 -6.94
C SER A 310 12.61 12.70 -8.40
N GLU A 311 13.32 13.64 -9.03
CA GLU A 311 13.23 13.91 -10.48
C GLU A 311 13.46 12.65 -11.32
N VAL A 312 14.25 11.70 -10.83
CA VAL A 312 14.49 10.44 -11.54
C VAL A 312 13.20 9.63 -11.73
N TYR A 313 12.38 9.55 -10.70
CA TYR A 313 11.08 8.88 -10.76
C TYR A 313 10.11 9.62 -11.69
N LEU A 314 10.03 10.95 -11.57
CA LEU A 314 9.23 11.78 -12.47
C LEU A 314 9.64 11.59 -13.93
N ASN A 315 10.94 11.59 -14.21
CA ASN A 315 11.48 11.45 -15.56
C ASN A 315 11.19 10.03 -16.13
N GLN A 316 11.28 8.99 -15.30
CA GLN A 316 10.90 7.63 -15.71
C GLN A 316 9.42 7.55 -16.08
N VAL A 317 8.55 8.13 -15.28
CA VAL A 317 7.11 8.13 -15.57
C VAL A 317 6.81 8.90 -16.85
N ASN A 318 7.43 10.06 -17.05
CA ASN A 318 7.28 10.85 -18.28
C ASN A 318 7.79 10.09 -19.51
N ASP A 319 8.96 9.43 -19.46
CA ASP A 319 9.47 8.58 -20.54
C ASP A 319 8.45 7.48 -20.93
N LEU A 320 7.93 6.77 -19.94
CA LEU A 320 6.94 5.72 -20.17
C LEU A 320 5.64 6.26 -20.78
N LEU A 321 5.16 7.42 -20.31
CA LEU A 321 3.97 8.10 -20.87
C LEU A 321 4.19 8.58 -22.31
N GLU A 322 5.34 9.19 -22.61
CA GLU A 322 5.72 9.65 -23.95
C GLU A 322 5.81 8.48 -24.93
N ARG A 323 6.23 7.32 -24.45
CA ARG A 323 6.29 6.07 -25.21
C ARG A 323 4.95 5.32 -25.28
N GLY A 324 3.87 5.92 -24.80
CA GLY A 324 2.50 5.42 -24.89
C GLY A 324 2.16 4.29 -23.93
N CYS A 325 2.80 4.21 -22.77
CA CYS A 325 2.36 3.34 -21.69
C CYS A 325 1.17 3.94 -20.95
N LYS A 326 0.21 3.09 -20.59
CA LYS A 326 -0.87 3.46 -19.68
C LYS A 326 -0.35 3.48 -18.25
N ILE A 327 -0.18 4.65 -17.66
CA ILE A 327 0.09 4.84 -16.24
C ILE A 327 -1.05 5.68 -15.67
N ASP A 328 -1.86 5.09 -14.81
CA ASP A 328 -3.01 5.74 -14.20
C ASP A 328 -2.68 6.42 -12.87
N ILE A 329 -1.79 5.83 -12.07
CA ILE A 329 -1.48 6.26 -10.70
C ILE A 329 0.02 6.11 -10.45
N MET A 330 0.59 7.06 -9.72
CA MET A 330 1.95 6.97 -9.20
C MET A 330 1.89 6.60 -7.72
N GLY A 331 2.48 5.46 -7.38
CA GLY A 331 2.68 5.03 -6.00
C GLY A 331 3.91 5.68 -5.38
N ALA A 332 3.83 6.02 -4.12
CA ALA A 332 4.90 6.60 -3.34
C ALA A 332 5.10 5.83 -2.03
N GLN A 333 6.33 5.41 -1.76
CA GLN A 333 6.69 4.79 -0.48
C GLN A 333 7.39 5.85 0.38
N MET A 334 6.90 6.05 1.61
CA MET A 334 7.47 7.04 2.54
C MET A 334 7.69 6.45 3.94
N HIS A 335 8.30 5.27 3.98
CA HIS A 335 8.52 4.54 5.24
C HIS A 335 9.40 5.30 6.24
N LEU A 336 8.97 5.33 7.48
CA LEU A 336 9.76 5.69 8.65
C LEU A 336 10.12 4.41 9.43
N PHE A 337 10.90 3.53 8.78
CA PHE A 337 11.33 2.25 9.37
C PHE A 337 12.28 2.43 10.55
N ASN A 338 13.18 3.40 10.46
CA ASN A 338 14.16 3.62 11.53
C ASN A 338 13.50 4.31 12.74
N PRO A 339 13.39 3.66 13.90
CA PRO A 339 12.78 4.24 15.10
C PRO A 339 13.52 5.50 15.58
N GLN A 340 14.82 5.61 15.33
CA GLN A 340 15.58 6.82 15.70
C GLN A 340 15.15 8.03 14.89
N ILE A 341 14.80 7.86 13.60
CA ILE A 341 14.26 8.96 12.79
C ILE A 341 12.92 9.45 13.37
N CYS A 342 12.04 8.55 13.81
CA CYS A 342 10.78 8.93 14.47
C CYS A 342 11.03 9.69 15.78
N GLN A 343 12.03 9.27 16.56
CA GLN A 343 12.45 10.00 17.76
C GLN A 343 13.01 11.38 17.41
N ASP A 344 13.90 11.48 16.40
CA ASP A 344 14.51 12.73 15.98
C ASP A 344 13.47 13.72 15.42
N ILE A 345 12.43 13.21 14.74
CA ILE A 345 11.28 14.03 14.31
C ILE A 345 10.56 14.59 15.54
N ALA A 346 10.22 13.76 16.53
CA ALA A 346 9.55 14.20 17.75
C ALA A 346 10.38 15.20 18.57
N ASP A 347 11.70 15.00 18.59
CA ASP A 347 12.66 15.90 19.24
C ASP A 347 12.88 17.22 18.46
N GLY A 348 12.34 17.36 17.23
CA GLY A 348 12.57 18.52 16.37
C GLY A 348 14.00 18.58 15.81
N LYS A 349 14.72 17.47 15.78
CA LYS A 349 16.09 17.33 15.25
C LYS A 349 16.12 16.92 13.78
N SER A 350 15.00 16.44 13.25
CA SER A 350 14.87 15.99 11.87
C SER A 350 13.68 16.64 11.19
N GLU A 351 13.89 17.14 9.98
CA GLU A 351 12.84 17.66 9.10
C GLU A 351 12.34 16.61 8.09
N VAL A 352 12.76 15.35 8.24
CA VAL A 352 12.25 14.25 7.43
C VAL A 352 10.73 14.19 7.57
N GLN A 353 10.03 14.26 6.42
CA GLN A 353 8.59 14.34 6.35
C GLN A 353 7.97 15.52 7.15
N SER A 354 8.70 16.63 7.30
CA SER A 354 8.11 17.90 7.74
C SER A 354 7.02 18.35 6.74
N PRO A 355 6.11 19.25 7.11
CA PRO A 355 5.08 19.74 6.18
C PRO A 355 5.66 20.31 4.89
N ALA A 356 6.79 21.03 4.97
CA ALA A 356 7.48 21.59 3.81
C ALA A 356 8.07 20.48 2.92
N ALA A 357 8.79 19.51 3.51
CA ALA A 357 9.41 18.41 2.78
C ALA A 357 8.40 17.50 2.08
N VAL A 358 7.28 17.18 2.75
CA VAL A 358 6.19 16.42 2.15
C VAL A 358 5.57 17.16 0.96
N ARG A 359 5.24 18.44 1.13
CA ARG A 359 4.66 19.26 0.04
C ARG A 359 5.62 19.37 -1.14
N GLU A 360 6.90 19.61 -0.89
CA GLU A 360 7.91 19.67 -1.95
C GLU A 360 7.99 18.34 -2.72
N THR A 361 8.09 17.23 -2.02
CA THR A 361 8.16 15.90 -2.64
C THR A 361 6.92 15.60 -3.47
N MET A 362 5.71 15.80 -2.91
CA MET A 362 4.47 15.54 -3.62
C MET A 362 4.27 16.48 -4.81
N ASN A 363 4.62 17.75 -4.70
CA ASN A 363 4.58 18.71 -5.81
C ASN A 363 5.52 18.28 -6.93
N ARG A 364 6.74 17.82 -6.61
CA ARG A 364 7.72 17.34 -7.60
C ARG A 364 7.14 16.18 -8.41
N ILE A 365 6.71 15.11 -7.76
CA ILE A 365 6.23 13.92 -8.48
C ILE A 365 4.86 14.14 -9.15
N SER A 366 4.04 15.10 -8.69
CA SER A 366 2.78 15.48 -9.35
C SER A 366 2.98 16.12 -10.73
N GLY A 367 4.22 16.45 -11.10
CA GLY A 367 4.58 16.97 -12.42
C GLY A 367 4.18 16.08 -13.58
N ALA A 368 4.04 14.76 -13.37
CA ALA A 368 3.51 13.81 -14.35
C ALA A 368 1.98 13.90 -14.55
N LYS A 369 1.27 14.74 -13.77
CA LYS A 369 -0.17 14.94 -13.83
C LYS A 369 -0.97 13.64 -13.69
N ARG A 370 -0.53 12.80 -12.76
CA ARG A 370 -1.22 11.56 -12.36
C ARG A 370 -1.61 11.65 -10.90
N PRO A 371 -2.74 11.03 -10.51
CA PRO A 371 -3.07 10.86 -9.10
C PRO A 371 -1.93 10.18 -8.34
N LEU A 372 -1.71 10.61 -7.10
CA LEU A 372 -0.69 10.06 -6.22
C LEU A 372 -1.33 9.15 -5.18
N HIS A 373 -0.79 7.97 -5.01
CA HIS A 373 -1.14 7.06 -3.92
C HIS A 373 0.07 6.90 -3.00
N LEU A 374 -0.06 7.33 -1.74
CA LEU A 374 0.93 6.92 -0.75
C LEU A 374 0.72 5.43 -0.49
N SER A 375 1.33 4.61 -1.35
CA SER A 375 1.10 3.18 -1.47
C SER A 375 1.67 2.38 -0.31
N GLU A 376 2.70 2.94 0.35
CA GLU A 376 3.37 2.27 1.46
C GLU A 376 3.85 3.30 2.49
N ILE A 377 3.29 3.24 3.69
CA ILE A 377 3.76 3.99 4.84
C ILE A 377 3.93 3.09 6.07
N THR A 378 5.06 3.23 6.71
CA THR A 378 5.34 2.66 8.03
C THR A 378 5.83 3.79 8.92
N ILE A 379 5.27 3.90 10.11
CA ILE A 379 5.72 4.83 11.15
C ILE A 379 6.01 3.99 12.40
N THR A 380 7.26 4.00 12.85
CA THR A 380 7.73 3.12 13.92
C THR A 380 7.60 3.81 15.28
N ALA A 381 7.20 3.06 16.31
CA ALA A 381 7.18 3.51 17.69
C ALA A 381 8.60 3.44 18.28
N PRO A 382 9.29 4.56 18.59
CA PRO A 382 10.62 4.50 19.21
C PRO A 382 10.57 3.77 20.54
N GLY A 383 11.51 2.85 20.76
CA GLY A 383 11.58 2.07 22.01
C GLY A 383 10.46 1.04 22.23
N GLY A 384 9.35 1.12 21.50
CA GLY A 384 8.22 0.21 21.65
C GLY A 384 7.47 0.32 22.99
N ASP A 385 7.70 1.38 23.75
CA ASP A 385 7.04 1.69 25.02
C ASP A 385 5.91 2.71 24.85
N ARG A 386 5.28 3.09 25.94
CA ARG A 386 4.19 4.06 25.98
C ARG A 386 4.57 5.41 25.33
N LYS A 387 5.80 5.89 25.52
CA LYS A 387 6.28 7.14 24.91
C LYS A 387 6.39 7.00 23.39
N GLY A 388 6.98 5.90 22.94
CA GLY A 388 7.08 5.57 21.53
C GLY A 388 5.73 5.44 20.85
N GLU A 389 4.72 4.87 21.52
CA GLU A 389 3.36 4.80 20.98
C GLU A 389 2.72 6.20 20.85
N ILE A 390 2.95 7.10 21.81
CA ILE A 390 2.46 8.49 21.71
C ILE A 390 3.13 9.21 20.54
N ILE A 391 4.45 9.04 20.35
CA ILE A 391 5.21 9.58 19.22
C ILE A 391 4.65 9.02 17.90
N GLN A 392 4.51 7.70 17.78
CA GLN A 392 3.94 7.05 16.59
C GLN A 392 2.56 7.62 16.25
N ALA A 393 1.67 7.68 17.23
CA ALA A 393 0.31 8.17 17.03
C ALA A 393 0.26 9.66 16.63
N GLY A 394 1.08 10.51 17.27
CA GLY A 394 1.13 11.94 16.97
C GLY A 394 1.71 12.25 15.59
N ILE A 395 2.81 11.61 15.21
CA ILE A 395 3.39 11.72 13.87
C ILE A 395 2.39 11.23 12.82
N THR A 396 1.77 10.06 13.06
CA THR A 396 0.78 9.49 12.15
C THR A 396 -0.39 10.42 11.93
N ARG A 397 -0.97 10.98 13.01
CA ARG A 397 -2.10 11.90 12.91
C ARG A 397 -1.77 13.11 12.04
N ASN A 398 -0.63 13.75 12.29
CA ASN A 398 -0.21 14.93 11.55
C ASN A 398 0.07 14.62 10.07
N LEU A 399 0.81 13.56 9.78
CA LEU A 399 1.13 13.17 8.43
C LEU A 399 -0.11 12.74 7.63
N TYR A 400 -1.01 11.95 8.22
CA TYR A 400 -2.25 11.56 7.54
C TYR A 400 -3.12 12.76 7.21
N ARG A 401 -3.23 13.76 8.10
CA ARG A 401 -3.96 15.01 7.84
C ARG A 401 -3.31 15.78 6.69
N LEU A 402 -1.98 15.89 6.68
CA LEU A 402 -1.24 16.57 5.62
C LEU A 402 -1.43 15.87 4.27
N TRP A 403 -1.17 14.56 4.19
CA TRP A 403 -1.36 13.82 2.93
C TRP A 403 -2.81 13.86 2.45
N PHE A 404 -3.76 13.70 3.36
CA PHE A 404 -5.19 13.79 3.03
C PHE A 404 -5.57 15.18 2.51
N SER A 405 -4.88 16.25 2.92
CA SER A 405 -5.15 17.61 2.47
C SER A 405 -4.67 17.89 1.03
N LEU A 406 -3.65 17.15 0.53
CA LEU A 406 -3.03 17.45 -0.76
C LEU A 406 -3.89 17.04 -1.94
N GLU A 407 -4.11 17.95 -2.89
CA GLU A 407 -5.02 17.76 -4.03
C GLU A 407 -4.73 16.49 -4.85
N PRO A 408 -3.46 16.18 -5.27
CA PRO A 408 -3.20 15.03 -6.12
C PRO A 408 -3.31 13.66 -5.41
N MET A 409 -3.41 13.67 -4.08
CA MET A 409 -3.47 12.43 -3.30
C MET A 409 -4.84 11.76 -3.41
N MET A 410 -4.83 10.47 -3.74
CA MET A 410 -6.05 9.66 -3.81
C MET A 410 -6.13 8.57 -2.75
N GLY A 411 -5.05 8.32 -2.03
CA GLY A 411 -5.01 7.26 -1.02
C GLY A 411 -3.76 7.24 -0.17
N ILE A 412 -3.87 6.56 0.97
CA ILE A 412 -2.80 6.27 1.91
C ILE A 412 -2.93 4.81 2.33
N THR A 413 -1.86 4.03 2.21
CA THR A 413 -1.84 2.61 2.58
C THR A 413 -0.79 2.35 3.66
N TRP A 414 -1.25 1.88 4.81
CA TRP A 414 -0.38 1.46 5.90
C TRP A 414 0.29 0.13 5.59
N TRP A 415 1.60 0.00 5.86
CA TRP A 415 2.34 -1.20 5.46
C TRP A 415 2.29 -2.29 6.54
N ASN A 416 2.83 -2.09 7.71
CA ASN A 416 2.88 -3.10 8.76
C ASN A 416 1.69 -2.97 9.72
N VAL A 417 0.67 -3.82 9.60
CA VAL A 417 -0.56 -3.73 10.41
C VAL A 417 -0.36 -4.26 11.83
N VAL A 418 0.47 -5.30 12.00
CA VAL A 418 0.68 -6.01 13.27
C VAL A 418 2.15 -5.96 13.67
N ASP A 419 2.43 -5.63 14.92
CA ASP A 419 3.79 -5.67 15.48
C ASP A 419 4.42 -7.06 15.32
N ASN A 420 5.72 -7.10 15.05
CA ASN A 420 6.49 -8.32 14.82
C ASN A 420 6.00 -9.19 13.65
N CYS A 421 5.28 -8.63 12.69
CA CYS A 421 4.78 -9.34 11.51
C CYS A 421 5.21 -8.69 10.19
N GLY A 422 6.12 -7.74 10.22
CA GLY A 422 6.78 -7.17 9.04
C GLY A 422 7.76 -8.15 8.38
N ALA A 423 8.29 -7.81 7.21
CA ALA A 423 9.31 -8.61 6.56
C ALA A 423 10.61 -8.65 7.39
N PRO A 424 11.47 -9.69 7.23
CA PRO A 424 12.77 -9.71 7.90
C PRO A 424 13.58 -8.44 7.62
N GLY A 425 14.07 -7.79 8.68
CA GLY A 425 14.78 -6.50 8.60
C GLY A 425 13.91 -5.27 8.79
N GLU A 426 12.58 -5.40 8.74
CA GLU A 426 11.67 -4.31 9.10
C GLU A 426 11.50 -4.17 10.63
N PRO A 427 11.12 -2.98 11.12
CA PRO A 427 11.01 -2.76 12.56
C PRO A 427 9.88 -3.57 13.20
N SER A 428 10.14 -4.06 14.41
CA SER A 428 9.20 -4.91 15.14
C SER A 428 7.99 -4.18 15.74
N VAL A 429 8.07 -2.85 15.89
CA VAL A 429 7.07 -2.03 16.60
C VAL A 429 6.45 -0.96 15.72
N SER A 430 6.13 -1.33 14.48
CA SER A 430 5.53 -0.44 13.47
C SER A 430 4.06 -0.72 13.20
N GLY A 431 3.47 -1.70 13.89
CA GLY A 431 2.07 -2.09 13.72
C GLY A 431 1.08 -1.08 14.27
N LEU A 432 -0.16 -1.19 13.80
CA LEU A 432 -1.35 -0.57 14.42
C LEU A 432 -1.84 -1.38 15.60
N PHE A 433 -1.51 -2.67 15.60
CA PHE A 433 -1.86 -3.64 16.63
C PHE A 433 -0.61 -4.33 17.17
N THR A 434 -0.66 -4.67 18.44
CA THR A 434 0.33 -5.59 19.03
C THR A 434 0.24 -6.98 18.38
N ARG A 435 1.25 -7.84 18.63
CA ARG A 435 1.22 -9.25 18.17
C ARG A 435 -0.01 -10.02 18.66
N ASN A 436 -0.60 -9.61 19.78
CA ASN A 436 -1.82 -10.20 20.36
C ASN A 436 -3.12 -9.56 19.83
N MET A 437 -3.01 -8.72 18.80
CA MET A 437 -4.14 -7.98 18.22
C MET A 437 -4.83 -7.02 19.20
N GLU A 438 -4.06 -6.42 20.11
CA GLU A 438 -4.52 -5.29 20.91
C GLU A 438 -4.23 -3.99 20.15
N PRO A 439 -5.22 -3.09 19.99
CA PRO A 439 -5.02 -1.84 19.26
C PRO A 439 -4.09 -0.90 20.02
N LYS A 440 -3.10 -0.35 19.33
CA LYS A 440 -2.17 0.66 19.82
C LYS A 440 -2.75 2.07 19.70
N LEU A 441 -2.10 3.07 20.28
CA LEU A 441 -2.55 4.47 20.18
C LEU A 441 -2.68 4.96 18.74
N VAL A 442 -1.83 4.49 17.87
CA VAL A 442 -1.85 4.82 16.43
C VAL A 442 -3.13 4.31 15.74
N TYR A 443 -3.66 3.14 16.13
CA TYR A 443 -4.96 2.67 15.63
C TYR A 443 -6.07 3.67 15.95
N PHE A 444 -6.13 4.15 17.20
CA PHE A 444 -7.16 5.10 17.63
C PHE A 444 -6.98 6.46 16.95
N ALA A 445 -5.74 6.89 16.66
CA ALA A 445 -5.50 8.10 15.89
C ALA A 445 -6.07 7.99 14.47
N LEU A 446 -5.91 6.85 13.81
CA LEU A 446 -6.50 6.60 12.48
C LEU A 446 -8.02 6.42 12.55
N ASP A 447 -8.56 5.72 13.56
CA ASP A 447 -9.99 5.54 13.74
C ASP A 447 -10.70 6.90 13.96
N ASP A 448 -10.10 7.79 14.76
CA ASP A 448 -10.62 9.14 14.95
C ASP A 448 -10.66 9.92 13.64
N LEU A 449 -9.58 9.86 12.84
CA LEU A 449 -9.53 10.54 11.54
C LEU A 449 -10.52 9.92 10.54
N ILE A 450 -10.44 8.62 10.30
CA ILE A 450 -11.13 7.94 9.18
C ILE A 450 -12.62 7.75 9.46
N ASN A 451 -12.97 7.33 10.69
CA ASN A 451 -14.33 6.95 11.02
C ASN A 451 -15.14 8.05 11.69
N LYS A 452 -14.51 9.15 12.14
CA LYS A 452 -15.19 10.25 12.85
C LYS A 452 -14.98 11.58 12.15
N GLU A 453 -13.72 12.09 12.05
CA GLU A 453 -13.45 13.44 11.54
C GLU A 453 -13.68 13.55 10.03
N TRP A 454 -13.35 12.51 9.27
CA TRP A 454 -13.47 12.48 7.81
C TRP A 454 -14.72 11.73 7.34
N ARG A 455 -15.77 11.71 8.15
CA ARG A 455 -17.07 11.19 7.75
C ARG A 455 -18.14 12.27 7.84
N THR A 456 -19.03 12.28 6.85
CA THR A 456 -20.19 13.15 6.85
C THR A 456 -21.43 12.34 7.19
N ASN A 457 -21.99 12.63 8.36
CA ASN A 457 -23.29 12.14 8.78
C ASN A 457 -24.10 13.33 9.26
N CYS A 458 -25.28 13.53 8.71
CA CYS A 458 -26.13 14.64 9.07
C CYS A 458 -27.61 14.27 9.02
N LEU A 459 -28.42 15.09 9.67
CA LEU A 459 -29.86 15.09 9.58
C LEU A 459 -30.26 16.37 8.87
N LEU A 460 -31.08 16.26 7.83
CA LEU A 460 -31.56 17.40 7.05
C LEU A 460 -33.04 17.21 6.68
N LYS A 461 -33.69 18.26 6.26
CA LYS A 461 -35.04 18.19 5.70
C LYS A 461 -34.96 18.26 4.17
N ALA A 462 -35.56 17.28 3.48
CA ALA A 462 -35.77 17.38 2.04
C ALA A 462 -36.77 18.49 1.73
N ASP A 463 -36.61 19.17 0.60
CA ASP A 463 -37.58 20.19 0.18
C ASP A 463 -38.90 19.56 -0.34
N SER A 464 -39.84 20.41 -0.73
CA SER A 464 -41.16 19.98 -1.25
C SER A 464 -41.07 19.19 -2.57
N GLU A 465 -39.94 19.27 -3.27
CA GLU A 465 -39.67 18.49 -4.49
C GLU A 465 -38.87 17.20 -4.17
N GLY A 466 -38.56 16.94 -2.89
CA GLY A 466 -37.76 15.80 -2.45
C GLY A 466 -36.25 15.96 -2.65
N LYS A 467 -35.73 17.19 -2.77
CA LYS A 467 -34.30 17.44 -2.91
C LYS A 467 -33.65 17.51 -1.54
N ALA A 468 -32.55 16.81 -1.38
CA ALA A 468 -31.65 16.82 -0.22
C ALA A 468 -30.31 17.46 -0.62
N ALA A 469 -29.93 18.56 0.04
CA ALA A 469 -28.69 19.27 -0.29
C ALA A 469 -27.79 19.34 0.95
N PHE A 470 -26.52 19.00 0.77
CA PHE A 470 -25.50 19.09 1.81
C PHE A 470 -24.09 19.19 1.21
N ARG A 471 -23.14 19.65 2.04
CA ARG A 471 -21.72 19.58 1.75
C ARG A 471 -21.09 18.46 2.56
N GLY A 472 -20.33 17.55 1.89
CA GLY A 472 -19.75 16.40 2.55
C GLY A 472 -18.50 15.87 1.87
N PHE A 473 -17.82 14.92 2.51
CA PHE A 473 -16.71 14.21 1.91
C PHE A 473 -17.18 13.38 0.72
N ARG A 474 -16.38 13.32 -0.35
CA ARG A 474 -16.72 12.52 -1.54
C ARG A 474 -16.83 11.04 -1.19
N GLY A 475 -17.82 10.37 -1.77
CA GLY A 475 -18.10 8.97 -1.49
C GLY A 475 -19.57 8.60 -1.66
N THR A 476 -19.97 7.45 -1.17
CA THR A 476 -21.36 6.96 -1.28
C THR A 476 -22.11 7.19 0.02
N TYR A 477 -23.32 7.66 -0.11
CA TYR A 477 -24.20 7.99 1.00
C TYR A 477 -25.46 7.15 0.98
N ARG A 478 -25.97 6.81 2.16
CA ARG A 478 -27.31 6.28 2.40
C ARG A 478 -28.18 7.39 2.94
N PHE A 479 -29.32 7.60 2.30
CA PHE A 479 -30.40 8.47 2.69
C PHE A 479 -31.51 7.61 3.29
N THR A 480 -31.99 7.91 4.48
CA THR A 480 -33.07 7.16 5.14
C THR A 480 -34.12 8.12 5.66
N TRP A 481 -35.39 7.87 5.36
CA TRP A 481 -36.51 8.67 5.80
C TRP A 481 -37.71 7.80 6.16
N GLU A 482 -38.67 8.37 6.89
CA GLU A 482 -39.95 7.76 7.16
C GLU A 482 -41.00 8.33 6.20
N ASN A 483 -41.69 7.46 5.46
CA ASN A 483 -42.75 7.88 4.53
C ASN A 483 -44.06 8.18 5.28
N GLU A 484 -45.10 8.62 4.55
CA GLU A 484 -46.42 8.98 5.13
C GLU A 484 -47.12 7.85 5.88
N LYS A 485 -46.78 6.61 5.60
CA LYS A 485 -47.34 5.42 6.23
C LYS A 485 -46.55 4.95 7.46
N GLY A 486 -45.50 5.70 7.88
CA GLY A 486 -44.65 5.35 8.99
C GLY A 486 -43.63 4.23 8.65
N SER A 487 -43.41 3.95 7.36
CA SER A 487 -42.44 2.95 6.91
C SER A 487 -41.10 3.59 6.58
N GLN A 488 -40.00 2.98 7.03
CA GLN A 488 -38.66 3.42 6.65
C GLN A 488 -38.36 3.08 5.17
N GLU A 489 -37.89 4.07 4.43
CA GLU A 489 -37.37 3.93 3.08
C GLU A 489 -35.93 4.41 3.02
N SER A 490 -35.17 3.90 2.03
CA SER A 490 -33.78 4.32 1.85
C SER A 490 -33.39 4.35 0.38
N MET A 491 -32.42 5.22 0.08
CA MET A 491 -31.77 5.33 -1.23
C MET A 491 -30.26 5.47 -1.01
N THR A 492 -29.47 5.03 -1.97
CA THR A 492 -28.03 5.29 -2.01
C THR A 492 -27.65 6.12 -3.21
N ALA A 493 -26.74 7.09 -3.03
CA ALA A 493 -26.18 7.88 -4.11
C ALA A 493 -24.74 8.29 -3.78
N SER A 494 -23.98 8.64 -4.82
CA SER A 494 -22.57 9.05 -4.68
C SER A 494 -22.41 10.54 -4.86
N LEU A 495 -21.60 11.15 -3.99
CA LEU A 495 -21.08 12.51 -4.08
C LEU A 495 -19.65 12.42 -4.64
N SER A 496 -19.42 12.96 -5.82
CA SER A 496 -18.14 12.98 -6.53
C SER A 496 -17.55 14.39 -6.65
#